data_e7dc46d6a63c9fcebc878dd757175100
#
_entry.id   e7dc46d6a63c9fcebc878dd757175100
#
_cell.length_a   1.000
_cell.length_b   1.000
_cell.length_c   1.000
_cell.angle_alpha   90.00
_cell.angle_beta   90.00
_cell.angle_gamma   90.00
#
_symmetry.space_group_name_H-M   'P 1'
#
loop_
_entity.id
_entity.type
_entity.pdbx_description
1 polymer ?
#
loop_
_entity_poly.entity_id
_entity_poly.type
_entity_poly.pdbx_seq_one_letter_code
_entity_poly.pdbx_strand_id
1 'polypeptide(L)'
;MEPDRQNRTHLFGWLIIAMLAALPGLASAQDAPKGGDERPTRREVWDISLGTKIAELPDDFMDYACGTNGGPPSTPLKGFNDFRRCRPESSGLREVYFRYDDELEYWAKANNLAAQMEQYIGTKTYGFPITVSVLIGDDAVVHGIRIVSDPRDPTGDRDEAYLLRNFLNARFGREGWQCEDEAAEPGETPVAGIFIKQRCVKEMDDGTHGLLVTRHLRKPGQSQYDPHSGKETINQFESNVRFELVRMK
;
A
#
# COMPACT_ATOMS: atom_id res chain seq x y z
N MET A 1 -15.74 -76.38 -1.94
CA MET A 1 -14.85 -77.46 -1.48
C MET A 1 -14.16 -76.94 -0.23
N GLU A 2 -14.78 -77.14 0.92
CA GLU A 2 -14.20 -77.30 2.25
C GLU A 2 -13.50 -78.63 2.32
N PRO A 3 -12.62 -78.95 3.25
CA PRO A 3 -12.69 -78.76 4.68
C PRO A 3 -11.28 -78.42 5.28
N ASP A 4 -10.98 -78.32 6.51
CA ASP A 4 -11.53 -78.64 7.83
C ASP A 4 -10.42 -78.42 8.87
N ARG A 5 -10.81 -77.97 10.02
CA ARG A 5 -10.34 -78.20 11.40
C ARG A 5 -8.86 -78.49 11.71
N GLN A 6 -8.28 -77.81 12.68
CA GLN A 6 -8.22 -78.35 14.08
C GLN A 6 -7.52 -77.42 15.09
N ASN A 7 -8.27 -77.14 16.05
CA ASN A 7 -8.11 -76.89 17.46
C ASN A 7 -6.86 -77.55 18.15
N ARG A 8 -6.10 -76.81 18.89
CA ARG A 8 -5.40 -77.27 20.11
C ARG A 8 -5.16 -76.17 21.10
N THR A 9 -5.91 -76.20 22.19
CA THR A 9 -5.68 -75.59 23.48
C THR A 9 -4.44 -76.19 24.16
N HIS A 10 -3.60 -75.33 24.77
CA HIS A 10 -2.80 -75.67 25.97
C HIS A 10 -2.74 -74.50 26.92
N LEU A 11 -3.32 -74.76 28.06
CA LEU A 11 -3.13 -74.03 29.30
C LEU A 11 -1.70 -74.28 29.86
N PHE A 12 -1.19 -73.31 30.60
CA PHE A 12 -0.27 -73.27 31.74
C PHE A 12 0.62 -72.03 31.56
N GLY A 13 0.73 -71.16 32.48
CA GLY A 13 1.04 -71.14 33.84
C GLY A 13 1.33 -69.72 34.27
N TRP A 14 0.84 -69.35 35.39
CA TRP A 14 1.05 -68.12 36.10
C TRP A 14 2.50 -67.87 36.46
N LEU A 15 3.00 -66.68 36.14
CA LEU A 15 4.15 -66.06 36.84
C LEU A 15 3.93 -64.57 36.89
N ILE A 16 3.48 -64.14 38.10
CA ILE A 16 3.39 -62.72 38.45
C ILE A 16 4.80 -62.23 38.76
N ILE A 17 5.38 -61.47 37.90
CA ILE A 17 6.58 -60.65 38.20
C ILE A 17 6.08 -59.20 38.35
N ALA A 18 6.06 -58.76 39.61
CA ALA A 18 5.86 -57.36 39.94
C ALA A 18 7.12 -56.59 39.56
N MET A 19 7.06 -55.90 38.40
CA MET A 19 8.04 -54.92 38.02
C MET A 19 7.53 -53.55 38.53
N LEU A 20 8.20 -52.99 39.56
CA LEU A 20 8.10 -51.58 39.90
C LEU A 20 8.55 -50.76 38.71
N ALA A 21 7.63 -50.24 37.97
CA ALA A 21 7.90 -49.21 36.98
C ALA A 21 8.14 -47.88 37.69
N ALA A 22 9.39 -47.45 37.76
CA ALA A 22 9.77 -46.09 38.09
C ALA A 22 9.12 -45.15 37.02
N LEU A 23 8.18 -44.34 37.46
CA LEU A 23 7.60 -43.26 36.65
C LEU A 23 8.74 -42.27 36.32
N PRO A 24 9.07 -42.06 35.05
CA PRO A 24 9.92 -40.94 34.70
C PRO A 24 9.13 -39.66 35.01
N GLY A 25 9.78 -38.75 35.74
CA GLY A 25 9.23 -37.49 36.17
C GLY A 25 8.59 -36.77 34.97
N LEU A 26 7.40 -36.22 35.21
CA LEU A 26 6.77 -35.21 34.36
C LEU A 26 7.80 -34.10 34.19
N ALA A 27 8.49 -34.11 33.06
CA ALA A 27 9.19 -32.93 32.60
C ALA A 27 8.15 -31.84 32.50
N SER A 28 8.21 -30.85 33.38
CA SER A 28 7.48 -29.63 33.25
C SER A 28 7.71 -29.13 31.85
N ALA A 29 6.64 -28.98 31.07
CA ALA A 29 6.69 -28.23 29.82
C ALA A 29 7.26 -26.86 30.22
N GLN A 30 8.51 -26.63 29.88
CA GLN A 30 9.07 -25.29 29.94
C GLN A 30 8.16 -24.41 29.09
N ASP A 31 7.57 -23.42 29.75
CA ASP A 31 6.85 -22.36 29.08
C ASP A 31 7.72 -21.92 27.91
N ALA A 32 7.24 -22.19 26.69
CA ALA A 32 7.79 -21.55 25.50
C ALA A 32 7.76 -20.04 25.79
N PRO A 33 8.85 -19.32 25.51
CA PRO A 33 8.83 -17.90 25.70
C PRO A 33 7.63 -17.36 24.90
N LYS A 34 6.70 -16.74 25.62
CA LYS A 34 5.67 -15.87 25.03
C LYS A 34 6.42 -14.68 24.46
N GLY A 35 7.19 -14.90 23.40
CA GLY A 35 7.51 -13.87 22.45
C GLY A 35 6.17 -13.54 21.82
N GLY A 36 5.49 -12.55 22.36
CA GLY A 36 4.40 -11.92 21.69
C GLY A 36 4.99 -11.46 20.36
N ASP A 37 4.50 -12.07 19.29
CA ASP A 37 4.72 -11.59 17.93
C ASP A 37 3.95 -10.24 17.87
N GLU A 38 4.53 -9.21 18.50
CA GLU A 38 4.10 -7.83 18.29
C GLU A 38 4.45 -7.51 16.86
N ARG A 39 3.56 -7.93 15.96
CA ARG A 39 3.61 -7.47 14.58
C ARG A 39 3.62 -5.97 14.65
N PRO A 40 4.58 -5.32 13.98
CA PRO A 40 4.60 -3.87 13.96
C PRO A 40 3.24 -3.38 13.53
N THR A 41 2.65 -2.51 14.33
CA THR A 41 1.34 -1.94 14.03
C THR A 41 1.45 -1.31 12.64
N ARG A 42 0.60 -1.78 11.71
CA ARG A 42 0.59 -1.27 10.35
C ARG A 42 0.30 0.22 10.39
N ARG A 43 1.25 1.03 9.95
CA ARG A 43 1.02 2.44 9.72
C ARG A 43 0.40 2.64 8.35
N GLU A 44 -0.60 3.47 8.30
CA GLU A 44 -1.24 3.88 7.05
C GLU A 44 -0.95 5.36 6.81
N VAL A 45 -1.00 5.80 5.56
CA VAL A 45 -0.85 7.22 5.22
C VAL A 45 -1.85 8.09 5.98
N TRP A 46 -2.97 7.52 6.37
CA TRP A 46 -4.06 8.18 7.11
C TRP A 46 -3.77 8.38 8.60
N ASP A 47 -2.66 7.84 9.12
CA ASP A 47 -2.19 8.10 10.49
C ASP A 47 -1.56 9.49 10.60
N ILE A 48 -1.18 10.09 9.48
CA ILE A 48 -0.73 11.47 9.41
C ILE A 48 -1.96 12.38 9.34
N SER A 49 -2.18 13.15 10.41
CA SER A 49 -3.32 14.06 10.50
C SER A 49 -2.96 15.48 10.09
N LEU A 50 -3.89 16.18 9.44
CA LEU A 50 -3.75 17.60 9.17
C LEU A 50 -3.72 18.39 10.50
N GLY A 51 -2.86 19.38 10.60
CA GLY A 51 -2.65 20.15 11.82
C GLY A 51 -1.54 19.61 12.73
N THR A 52 -0.98 18.43 12.44
CA THR A 52 0.15 17.87 13.19
C THR A 52 1.40 18.68 12.93
N LYS A 53 2.15 18.99 13.99
CA LYS A 53 3.48 19.60 13.85
C LYS A 53 4.47 18.59 13.31
N ILE A 54 5.36 19.01 12.44
CA ILE A 54 6.35 18.12 11.82
C ILE A 54 7.24 17.40 12.85
N ALA A 55 7.49 18.01 14.01
CA ALA A 55 8.26 17.41 15.10
C ALA A 55 7.52 16.27 15.81
N GLU A 56 6.23 16.11 15.59
CA GLU A 56 5.37 15.06 16.16
C GLU A 56 5.12 13.92 15.14
N LEU A 57 5.55 14.11 13.90
CA LEU A 57 5.45 13.07 12.88
C LEU A 57 6.40 11.92 13.17
N PRO A 58 6.03 10.70 12.79
CA PRO A 58 6.96 9.57 12.80
C PRO A 58 8.20 9.87 11.94
N ASP A 59 9.35 9.37 12.33
CA ASP A 59 10.63 9.53 11.64
C ASP A 59 11.22 8.23 11.08
N ASP A 60 10.43 7.16 11.13
CA ASP A 60 10.81 5.81 10.73
C ASP A 60 10.48 5.47 9.25
N PHE A 61 10.42 6.48 8.40
CA PHE A 61 10.32 6.27 6.96
C PHE A 61 11.70 6.05 6.32
N MET A 62 11.73 5.30 5.22
CA MET A 62 12.99 4.93 4.56
C MET A 62 13.57 6.06 3.72
N ASP A 63 12.74 6.84 3.04
CA ASP A 63 13.16 7.91 2.16
C ASP A 63 12.36 9.17 2.43
N TYR A 64 13.09 10.30 2.31
CA TYR A 64 12.49 11.62 2.30
C TYR A 64 13.09 12.45 1.17
N ALA A 65 12.27 13.19 0.47
CA ALA A 65 12.72 14.11 -0.57
C ALA A 65 11.75 15.25 -0.78
N CYS A 66 12.21 16.31 -1.42
CA CYS A 66 11.28 17.32 -1.90
C CYS A 66 10.39 16.74 -3.00
N GLY A 67 9.09 16.93 -2.87
CA GLY A 67 8.12 16.59 -3.89
C GLY A 67 8.18 17.55 -5.09
N THR A 68 7.52 17.17 -6.16
CA THR A 68 7.44 17.93 -7.41
C THR A 68 6.02 18.03 -7.92
N ASN A 69 5.11 18.38 -7.02
CA ASN A 69 3.67 18.44 -7.30
C ASN A 69 3.07 17.09 -7.70
N GLY A 70 3.42 16.04 -6.93
CA GLY A 70 3.01 14.66 -7.19
C GLY A 70 3.78 13.94 -8.30
N GLY A 71 4.82 14.58 -8.83
CA GLY A 71 5.76 13.95 -9.75
C GLY A 71 6.90 13.20 -9.01
N PRO A 72 7.93 12.76 -9.75
CA PRO A 72 9.09 12.09 -9.16
C PRO A 72 9.75 12.94 -8.09
N PRO A 73 10.15 12.36 -6.93
CA PRO A 73 10.89 13.07 -5.90
C PRO A 73 12.18 13.71 -6.44
N SER A 74 12.56 14.86 -5.89
CA SER A 74 13.73 15.63 -6.37
C SER A 74 14.88 15.59 -5.37
N THR A 75 15.03 16.62 -4.54
CA THR A 75 16.14 16.77 -3.61
C THR A 75 16.00 15.85 -2.40
N PRO A 76 16.94 14.93 -2.13
CA PRO A 76 16.90 14.10 -0.93
C PRO A 76 16.97 14.92 0.36
N LEU A 77 16.23 14.48 1.38
CA LEU A 77 16.15 15.07 2.71
C LEU A 77 16.53 14.03 3.77
N LYS A 78 16.87 14.48 4.98
CA LYS A 78 17.12 13.59 6.11
C LYS A 78 15.84 13.26 6.90
N GLY A 79 14.77 14.01 6.70
CA GLY A 79 13.50 13.87 7.38
C GLY A 79 12.60 15.07 7.13
N PHE A 80 11.42 15.08 7.75
CA PHE A 80 10.47 16.18 7.59
C PHE A 80 11.01 17.54 8.07
N ASN A 81 11.92 17.55 9.03
CA ASN A 81 12.53 18.79 9.54
C ASN A 81 13.32 19.57 8.48
N ASP A 82 13.75 18.90 7.42
CA ASP A 82 14.47 19.51 6.30
C ASP A 82 13.53 20.21 5.28
N PHE A 83 12.23 20.24 5.50
CA PHE A 83 11.21 20.72 4.55
C PHE A 83 11.50 22.12 3.97
N ARG A 84 12.20 22.98 4.71
CA ARG A 84 12.55 24.34 4.24
C ARG A 84 13.50 24.33 3.04
N ARG A 85 14.17 23.21 2.76
CA ARG A 85 15.00 23.04 1.56
C ARG A 85 14.15 22.85 0.30
N CYS A 86 12.87 22.50 0.46
CA CYS A 86 11.96 22.32 -0.66
C CYS A 86 11.41 23.67 -1.11
N ARG A 87 11.27 23.82 -2.43
CA ARG A 87 10.67 25.02 -3.01
C ARG A 87 9.18 25.09 -2.64
N PRO A 88 8.67 26.22 -2.20
CA PRO A 88 7.24 26.36 -1.98
C PRO A 88 6.47 26.30 -3.30
N GLU A 89 5.29 25.69 -3.25
CA GLU A 89 4.30 25.73 -4.33
C GLU A 89 3.60 27.11 -4.37
N SER A 90 2.73 27.31 -5.36
CA SER A 90 1.92 28.53 -5.48
C SER A 90 1.00 28.78 -4.27
N SER A 91 0.65 27.70 -3.55
CA SER A 91 -0.09 27.74 -2.29
C SER A 91 0.74 28.26 -1.11
N GLY A 92 2.06 28.38 -1.26
CA GLY A 92 3.01 28.64 -0.18
C GLY A 92 3.41 27.40 0.62
N LEU A 93 2.77 26.27 0.38
CA LEU A 93 3.11 25.00 1.04
C LEU A 93 4.34 24.35 0.39
N ARG A 94 5.07 23.56 1.16
CA ARG A 94 6.23 22.80 0.69
C ARG A 94 5.91 21.32 0.71
N GLU A 95 6.08 20.69 -0.40
CA GLU A 95 5.82 19.25 -0.55
C GLU A 95 7.05 18.45 -0.11
N VAL A 96 6.84 17.56 0.86
CA VAL A 96 7.82 16.58 1.30
C VAL A 96 7.29 15.17 1.04
N TYR A 97 7.90 14.52 0.07
CA TYR A 97 7.70 13.11 -0.22
C TYR A 97 8.32 12.25 0.89
N PHE A 98 7.70 11.13 1.19
CA PHE A 98 8.24 10.10 2.05
C PHE A 98 7.83 8.71 1.56
N ARG A 99 8.55 7.68 2.00
CA ARG A 99 8.30 6.28 1.61
C ARG A 99 8.42 5.37 2.82
N TYR A 100 7.52 4.43 2.94
CA TYR A 100 7.63 3.34 3.91
C TYR A 100 8.73 2.35 3.49
N ASP A 101 9.07 1.44 4.40
CA ASP A 101 9.95 0.33 4.08
C ASP A 101 9.19 -0.71 3.24
N ASP A 102 9.51 -0.75 1.96
CA ASP A 102 8.94 -1.67 0.99
C ASP A 102 9.80 -2.94 0.78
N GLU A 103 10.94 -3.06 1.46
CA GLU A 103 11.90 -4.13 1.21
C GLU A 103 11.30 -5.51 1.51
N LEU A 104 10.63 -5.66 2.63
CA LEU A 104 10.02 -6.92 3.03
C LEU A 104 8.90 -7.34 2.08
N GLU A 105 8.12 -6.39 1.58
CA GLU A 105 7.10 -6.67 0.57
C GLU A 105 7.74 -7.12 -0.75
N TYR A 106 8.81 -6.45 -1.18
CA TYR A 106 9.56 -6.85 -2.36
C TYR A 106 10.06 -8.30 -2.25
N TRP A 107 10.64 -8.67 -1.10
CA TRP A 107 11.10 -10.03 -0.86
C TRP A 107 9.96 -11.05 -0.81
N ALA A 108 8.83 -10.71 -0.21
CA ALA A 108 7.65 -11.57 -0.18
C ALA A 108 7.12 -11.81 -1.60
N LYS A 109 7.03 -10.78 -2.43
CA LYS A 109 6.64 -10.89 -3.84
C LYS A 109 7.63 -11.75 -4.64
N ALA A 110 8.93 -11.52 -4.49
CA ALA A 110 9.97 -12.25 -5.21
C ALA A 110 9.96 -13.76 -4.89
N ASN A 111 9.52 -14.13 -3.69
CA ASN A 111 9.44 -15.53 -3.24
C ASN A 111 8.02 -16.12 -3.31
N ASN A 112 7.06 -15.45 -3.92
CA ASN A 112 5.66 -15.89 -4.04
C ASN A 112 4.98 -16.16 -2.67
N LEU A 113 5.34 -15.40 -1.64
CA LEU A 113 4.80 -15.54 -0.29
C LEU A 113 3.53 -14.70 -0.11
N ALA A 114 2.47 -15.01 -0.87
CA ALA A 114 1.23 -14.23 -0.92
C ALA A 114 0.63 -13.90 0.47
N ALA A 115 0.63 -14.88 1.39
CA ALA A 115 0.13 -14.68 2.76
C ALA A 115 0.97 -13.69 3.58
N GLN A 116 2.23 -13.48 3.21
CA GLN A 116 3.12 -12.54 3.89
C GLN A 116 3.03 -11.14 3.26
N MET A 117 2.67 -11.03 1.98
CA MET A 117 2.53 -9.74 1.31
C MET A 117 1.49 -8.82 1.98
N GLU A 118 0.43 -9.41 2.56
CA GLU A 118 -0.60 -8.66 3.29
C GLU A 118 -0.11 -8.18 4.68
N GLN A 119 0.97 -8.77 5.19
CA GLN A 119 1.53 -8.43 6.50
C GLN A 119 2.49 -7.25 6.43
N TYR A 120 3.08 -7.04 5.26
CA TYR A 120 4.07 -5.99 5.05
C TYR A 120 3.40 -4.76 4.46
N ILE A 121 3.81 -3.63 5.01
CA ILE A 121 3.30 -2.34 4.58
C ILE A 121 4.29 -1.78 3.60
N GLY A 122 3.86 -1.77 2.35
CA GLY A 122 4.50 -0.93 1.38
C GLY A 122 3.87 0.47 1.36
N THR A 123 4.43 1.33 0.54
CA THR A 123 3.86 2.65 0.27
C THR A 123 2.58 2.49 -0.56
N LYS A 124 1.52 2.02 0.11
CA LYS A 124 0.23 1.66 -0.48
C LYS A 124 -0.94 2.23 0.29
N THR A 125 -2.05 2.39 -0.40
CA THR A 125 -3.36 2.60 0.23
C THR A 125 -4.41 1.76 -0.50
N TYR A 126 -5.26 1.05 0.26
CA TYR A 126 -6.26 0.12 -0.30
C TYR A 126 -5.68 -0.92 -1.27
N GLY A 127 -4.42 -1.33 -1.07
CA GLY A 127 -3.72 -2.27 -1.96
C GLY A 127 -3.10 -1.62 -3.19
N PHE A 128 -3.36 -0.34 -3.47
CA PHE A 128 -2.77 0.38 -4.60
C PHE A 128 -1.45 1.03 -4.19
N PRO A 129 -0.37 0.78 -4.92
CA PRO A 129 0.90 1.49 -4.76
C PRO A 129 0.74 2.98 -5.03
N ILE A 130 1.37 3.79 -4.19
CA ILE A 130 1.25 5.24 -4.23
C ILE A 130 2.57 5.96 -4.04
N THR A 131 2.64 7.14 -4.59
CA THR A 131 3.57 8.18 -4.17
C THR A 131 2.84 9.06 -3.18
N VAL A 132 3.39 9.26 -1.99
CA VAL A 132 2.76 10.02 -0.93
C VAL A 132 3.63 11.16 -0.46
N SER A 133 3.01 12.30 -0.18
CA SER A 133 3.69 13.49 0.31
C SER A 133 2.83 14.21 1.35
N VAL A 134 3.49 14.90 2.28
CA VAL A 134 2.85 15.91 3.13
C VAL A 134 3.12 17.31 2.59
N LEU A 135 2.14 18.19 2.74
CA LEU A 135 2.23 19.60 2.38
C LEU A 135 2.38 20.42 3.66
N ILE A 136 3.54 21.03 3.83
CA ILE A 136 3.96 21.67 5.08
C ILE A 136 3.97 23.19 4.91
N GLY A 137 3.36 23.90 5.84
CA GLY A 137 3.40 25.35 5.90
C GLY A 137 4.68 25.90 6.54
N ASP A 138 4.90 27.21 6.42
CA ASP A 138 6.04 27.89 7.07
C ASP A 138 6.00 27.83 8.60
N ASP A 139 4.83 27.55 9.17
CA ASP A 139 4.59 27.29 10.59
C ASP A 139 5.04 25.89 11.05
N ALA A 140 5.62 25.09 10.17
CA ALA A 140 6.07 23.73 10.44
C ALA A 140 4.91 22.78 10.86
N VAL A 141 3.75 22.98 10.24
CA VAL A 141 2.55 22.17 10.45
C VAL A 141 2.16 21.50 9.13
N VAL A 142 1.62 20.28 9.20
CA VAL A 142 1.04 19.57 8.06
C VAL A 142 -0.30 20.22 7.70
N HIS A 143 -0.36 20.89 6.57
CA HIS A 143 -1.56 21.49 6.02
C HIS A 143 -2.26 20.61 4.99
N GLY A 144 -1.56 19.61 4.45
CA GLY A 144 -2.15 18.73 3.46
C GLY A 144 -1.42 17.39 3.30
N ILE A 145 -2.10 16.48 2.65
CA ILE A 145 -1.57 15.19 2.21
C ILE A 145 -1.88 15.08 0.72
N ARG A 146 -0.89 14.66 -0.06
CA ARG A 146 -1.02 14.35 -1.48
C ARG A 146 -0.68 12.90 -1.74
N ILE A 147 -1.55 12.23 -2.46
CA ILE A 147 -1.38 10.85 -2.90
C ILE A 147 -1.51 10.82 -4.41
N VAL A 148 -0.59 10.15 -5.07
CA VAL A 148 -0.66 9.87 -6.51
C VAL A 148 -0.39 8.37 -6.70
N SER A 149 -1.16 7.69 -7.54
CA SER A 149 -0.86 6.29 -7.90
C SER A 149 0.55 6.19 -8.48
N ASP A 150 1.33 5.19 -8.05
CA ASP A 150 2.73 5.09 -8.45
C ASP A 150 2.85 4.61 -9.91
N PRO A 151 3.41 5.41 -10.81
CA PRO A 151 3.57 5.04 -12.22
C PRO A 151 4.66 3.99 -12.45
N ARG A 152 5.49 3.69 -11.43
CA ARG A 152 6.61 2.73 -11.52
C ARG A 152 6.18 1.30 -11.23
N ASP A 153 4.94 1.11 -10.79
CA ASP A 153 4.46 -0.19 -10.37
C ASP A 153 4.29 -1.17 -11.55
N PRO A 154 4.29 -2.48 -11.29
CA PRO A 154 4.03 -3.49 -12.31
C PRO A 154 2.75 -3.23 -13.10
N THR A 155 2.73 -3.62 -14.34
CA THR A 155 1.69 -3.27 -15.32
C THR A 155 0.27 -3.55 -14.83
N GLY A 156 0.03 -4.66 -14.10
CA GLY A 156 -1.32 -4.99 -13.61
C GLY A 156 -1.89 -3.97 -12.64
N ASP A 157 -1.13 -3.66 -11.57
CA ASP A 157 -1.57 -2.71 -10.54
C ASP A 157 -1.68 -1.29 -11.11
N ARG A 158 -0.77 -0.93 -12.03
CA ARG A 158 -0.79 0.35 -12.72
C ARG A 158 -2.03 0.49 -13.62
N ASP A 159 -2.41 -0.55 -14.32
CA ASP A 159 -3.54 -0.52 -15.26
C ASP A 159 -4.88 -0.30 -14.53
N GLU A 160 -4.99 -0.78 -13.30
CA GLU A 160 -6.18 -0.64 -12.47
C GLU A 160 -6.12 0.56 -11.51
N ALA A 161 -5.06 1.36 -11.55
CA ALA A 161 -4.86 2.47 -10.60
C ALA A 161 -6.05 3.45 -10.53
N TYR A 162 -6.81 3.62 -11.62
CA TYR A 162 -8.01 4.47 -11.65
C TYR A 162 -9.10 4.00 -10.68
N LEU A 163 -9.10 2.72 -10.26
CA LEU A 163 -10.07 2.17 -9.31
C LEU A 163 -9.87 2.71 -7.88
N LEU A 164 -8.66 3.18 -7.54
CA LEU A 164 -8.36 3.79 -6.25
C LEU A 164 -9.35 4.92 -5.91
N ARG A 165 -9.86 5.65 -6.93
CA ARG A 165 -10.87 6.70 -6.73
C ARG A 165 -12.10 6.23 -5.95
N ASN A 166 -12.53 4.97 -6.15
CA ASN A 166 -13.73 4.44 -5.51
C ASN A 166 -13.54 4.29 -4.00
N PHE A 167 -12.34 3.87 -3.58
CA PHE A 167 -11.97 3.74 -2.17
C PHE A 167 -11.81 5.10 -1.50
N LEU A 168 -11.20 6.05 -2.20
CA LEU A 168 -11.06 7.43 -1.70
C LEU A 168 -12.42 8.11 -1.56
N ASN A 169 -13.31 7.97 -2.55
CA ASN A 169 -14.68 8.45 -2.45
C ASN A 169 -15.44 7.81 -1.28
N ALA A 170 -15.27 6.51 -1.05
CA ALA A 170 -15.92 5.83 0.06
C ALA A 170 -15.41 6.33 1.42
N ARG A 171 -14.08 6.56 1.55
CA ARG A 171 -13.46 7.05 2.79
C ARG A 171 -13.92 8.46 3.16
N PHE A 172 -13.97 9.36 2.19
CA PHE A 172 -14.29 10.78 2.43
C PHE A 172 -15.76 11.11 2.17
N GLY A 173 -16.62 10.08 2.10
CA GLY A 173 -18.05 10.21 1.82
C GLY A 173 -18.32 10.35 0.32
N ARG A 174 -19.23 9.52 -0.19
CA ARG A 174 -19.59 9.47 -1.62
C ARG A 174 -20.34 10.71 -2.10
N GLU A 175 -21.03 11.38 -1.19
CA GLU A 175 -21.82 12.57 -1.49
C GLU A 175 -21.00 13.85 -1.34
N GLY A 176 -21.45 14.92 -1.98
CA GLY A 176 -20.83 16.25 -1.87
C GLY A 176 -19.62 16.49 -2.78
N TRP A 177 -19.19 15.53 -3.57
CA TRP A 177 -18.18 15.74 -4.60
C TRP A 177 -18.79 16.47 -5.80
N GLN A 178 -18.19 17.58 -6.19
CA GLN A 178 -18.50 18.30 -7.42
C GLN A 178 -17.50 17.86 -8.48
N CYS A 179 -17.98 17.04 -9.43
CA CYS A 179 -17.13 16.43 -10.45
C CYS A 179 -17.38 17.04 -11.81
N GLU A 180 -16.33 17.31 -12.53
CA GLU A 180 -16.32 17.76 -13.91
C GLU A 180 -15.57 16.75 -14.77
N ASP A 181 -16.22 16.28 -15.84
CA ASP A 181 -15.57 15.49 -16.86
C ASP A 181 -14.86 16.43 -17.84
N GLU A 182 -13.56 16.26 -17.98
CA GLU A 182 -12.76 17.02 -18.94
C GLU A 182 -12.97 16.44 -20.35
N ALA A 183 -13.10 17.29 -21.34
CA ALA A 183 -13.25 16.86 -22.73
C ALA A 183 -11.98 16.12 -23.21
N ALA A 184 -12.20 15.14 -24.09
CA ALA A 184 -11.09 14.45 -24.74
C ALA A 184 -10.32 15.44 -25.64
N GLU A 185 -9.00 15.38 -25.55
CA GLU A 185 -8.11 16.10 -26.48
C GLU A 185 -7.98 15.33 -27.80
N PRO A 186 -7.55 15.99 -28.89
CA PRO A 186 -7.36 15.32 -30.17
C PRO A 186 -6.42 14.11 -30.04
N GLY A 187 -6.93 12.93 -30.41
CA GLY A 187 -6.18 11.67 -30.35
C GLY A 187 -6.28 10.91 -29.04
N GLU A 188 -6.90 11.45 -28.01
CA GLU A 188 -7.23 10.68 -26.80
C GLU A 188 -8.37 9.70 -27.10
N THR A 189 -8.23 8.46 -26.63
CA THR A 189 -9.19 7.38 -26.89
C THR A 189 -9.45 6.54 -25.65
N PRO A 190 -10.62 5.87 -25.56
CA PRO A 190 -10.92 4.94 -24.48
C PRO A 190 -9.95 3.75 -24.42
N VAL A 191 -9.78 3.21 -23.23
CA VAL A 191 -9.11 1.94 -22.95
C VAL A 191 -10.17 0.89 -22.62
N ALA A 192 -10.26 -0.18 -23.40
CA ALA A 192 -11.28 -1.21 -23.24
C ALA A 192 -12.74 -0.66 -23.13
N GLY A 193 -13.03 0.43 -23.83
CA GLY A 193 -14.33 1.09 -23.80
C GLY A 193 -14.55 2.05 -22.63
N ILE A 194 -13.58 2.20 -21.74
CA ILE A 194 -13.64 3.12 -20.60
C ILE A 194 -12.78 4.35 -20.90
N PHE A 195 -13.37 5.54 -20.78
CA PHE A 195 -12.68 6.82 -20.85
C PHE A 195 -12.99 7.62 -19.59
N ILE A 196 -11.94 7.96 -18.83
CA ILE A 196 -12.06 8.77 -17.62
C ILE A 196 -11.03 9.89 -17.69
N LYS A 197 -11.53 11.12 -17.66
CA LYS A 197 -10.74 12.33 -17.52
C LYS A 197 -11.57 13.26 -16.66
N GLN A 198 -11.46 13.08 -15.34
CA GLN A 198 -12.39 13.66 -14.39
C GLN A 198 -11.62 14.37 -13.26
N ARG A 199 -12.13 15.52 -12.87
CA ARG A 199 -11.69 16.30 -11.72
C ARG A 199 -12.88 16.50 -10.79
N CYS A 200 -12.70 16.09 -9.52
CA CYS A 200 -13.69 16.27 -8.47
C CYS A 200 -13.11 17.11 -7.34
N VAL A 201 -13.91 18.00 -6.79
CA VAL A 201 -13.58 18.77 -5.59
C VAL A 201 -14.65 18.57 -4.54
N LYS A 202 -14.26 18.64 -3.27
CA LYS A 202 -15.16 18.54 -2.13
C LYS A 202 -14.68 19.46 -1.03
N GLU A 203 -15.59 20.22 -0.47
CA GLU A 203 -15.36 20.93 0.78
C GLU A 203 -15.95 20.13 1.93
N MET A 204 -15.15 19.89 2.96
CA MET A 204 -15.55 19.11 4.13
C MET A 204 -15.97 20.04 5.26
N ASP A 205 -16.77 19.53 6.20
CA ASP A 205 -17.36 20.31 7.29
C ASP A 205 -16.31 20.96 8.19
N ASP A 206 -15.09 20.43 8.23
CA ASP A 206 -13.96 20.95 9.01
C ASP A 206 -13.10 21.99 8.27
N GLY A 207 -13.54 22.45 7.10
CA GLY A 207 -12.80 23.39 6.25
C GLY A 207 -11.64 22.76 5.47
N THR A 208 -11.59 21.43 5.38
CA THR A 208 -10.63 20.73 4.55
C THR A 208 -11.16 20.61 3.12
N HIS A 209 -10.30 20.94 2.14
CA HIS A 209 -10.61 20.81 0.72
C HIS A 209 -10.04 19.50 0.18
N GLY A 210 -10.89 18.70 -0.43
CA GLY A 210 -10.52 17.49 -1.15
C GLY A 210 -10.46 17.76 -2.65
N LEU A 211 -9.40 17.27 -3.29
CA LEU A 211 -9.24 17.20 -4.74
C LEU A 211 -9.03 15.75 -5.14
N LEU A 212 -9.78 15.28 -6.13
CA LEU A 212 -9.62 13.95 -6.70
C LEU A 212 -9.60 14.08 -8.23
N VAL A 213 -8.45 13.79 -8.83
CA VAL A 213 -8.29 13.74 -10.29
C VAL A 213 -8.09 12.30 -10.69
N THR A 214 -8.87 11.84 -11.66
CA THR A 214 -8.77 10.46 -12.17
C THR A 214 -8.61 10.50 -13.68
N ARG A 215 -7.66 9.74 -14.17
CA ARG A 215 -7.43 9.56 -15.60
C ARG A 215 -7.31 8.09 -15.94
N HIS A 216 -8.06 7.67 -16.94
CA HIS A 216 -7.96 6.35 -17.56
C HIS A 216 -8.28 6.50 -19.04
N LEU A 217 -7.22 6.67 -19.82
CA LEU A 217 -7.34 6.99 -21.25
C LEU A 217 -6.02 6.70 -21.97
N ARG A 218 -6.09 6.56 -23.28
CA ARG A 218 -4.92 6.48 -24.15
C ARG A 218 -4.64 7.84 -24.79
N LYS A 219 -3.38 8.27 -24.72
CA LYS A 219 -2.89 9.49 -25.37
C LYS A 219 -2.20 9.16 -26.70
N PRO A 220 -2.19 10.06 -27.67
CA PRO A 220 -1.38 9.88 -28.86
C PRO A 220 0.11 9.81 -28.53
N GLY A 221 0.85 8.96 -29.24
CA GLY A 221 2.29 8.80 -29.06
C GLY A 221 2.72 8.02 -27.81
N GLN A 222 1.81 7.46 -27.03
CA GLN A 222 2.15 6.52 -25.99
C GLN A 222 2.48 5.16 -26.61
N SER A 223 3.75 4.97 -26.94
CA SER A 223 4.28 3.71 -27.40
C SER A 223 5.45 3.27 -26.52
N GLN A 224 5.57 1.98 -26.33
CA GLN A 224 6.71 1.36 -25.69
C GLN A 224 7.34 0.38 -26.67
N TYR A 225 8.65 0.43 -26.78
CA TYR A 225 9.39 -0.59 -27.51
C TYR A 225 9.66 -1.77 -26.60
N ASP A 226 9.28 -2.95 -27.04
CA ASP A 226 9.68 -4.19 -26.41
C ASP A 226 11.20 -4.31 -26.49
N PRO A 227 11.92 -4.36 -25.36
CA PRO A 227 13.38 -4.37 -25.34
C PRO A 227 14.00 -5.62 -25.96
N HIS A 228 13.24 -6.70 -26.10
CA HIS A 228 13.72 -7.97 -26.69
C HIS A 228 13.42 -8.08 -28.18
N SER A 229 12.27 -7.61 -28.62
CA SER A 229 11.85 -7.72 -30.03
C SER A 229 12.02 -6.46 -30.82
N GLY A 230 12.26 -5.31 -30.19
CA GLY A 230 12.30 -4.00 -30.81
C GLY A 230 10.97 -3.56 -31.42
N LYS A 231 9.90 -4.29 -31.17
CA LYS A 231 8.58 -3.95 -31.68
C LYS A 231 7.93 -2.88 -30.84
N GLU A 232 7.32 -1.91 -31.52
CA GLU A 232 6.50 -0.90 -30.87
C GLU A 232 5.20 -1.52 -30.40
N THR A 233 4.92 -1.41 -29.08
CA THR A 233 3.63 -1.74 -28.49
C THR A 233 2.83 -0.47 -28.30
N ILE A 234 1.79 -0.30 -29.09
CA ILE A 234 0.84 0.83 -29.03
C ILE A 234 -0.22 0.71 -27.93
N ASN A 235 0.01 -0.16 -26.95
CA ASN A 235 -1.00 -0.46 -25.92
C ASN A 235 -0.79 0.30 -24.61
N GLN A 236 0.05 1.30 -24.59
CA GLN A 236 0.20 2.10 -23.37
C GLN A 236 -0.96 3.09 -23.23
N PHE A 237 -1.36 3.25 -21.99
CA PHE A 237 -2.40 4.17 -21.60
C PHE A 237 -2.08 4.78 -20.23
N GLU A 238 -2.71 5.88 -19.94
CA GLU A 238 -2.66 6.53 -18.64
C GLU A 238 -3.77 5.95 -17.77
N SER A 239 -3.40 5.45 -16.59
CA SER A 239 -4.32 5.06 -15.55
C SER A 239 -3.75 5.58 -14.24
N ASN A 240 -4.32 6.66 -13.72
CA ASN A 240 -3.83 7.27 -12.50
C ASN A 240 -4.94 7.94 -11.69
N VAL A 241 -4.64 8.08 -10.41
CA VAL A 241 -5.41 8.87 -9.46
C VAL A 241 -4.47 9.81 -8.75
N ARG A 242 -4.87 11.07 -8.64
CA ARG A 242 -4.27 12.06 -7.74
C ARG A 242 -5.32 12.48 -6.73
N PHE A 243 -4.97 12.41 -5.49
CA PHE A 243 -5.81 12.83 -4.38
C PHE A 243 -5.07 13.78 -3.47
N GLU A 244 -5.75 14.85 -3.07
CA GLU A 244 -5.21 15.84 -2.13
C GLU A 244 -6.25 16.18 -1.07
N LEU A 245 -5.78 16.27 0.14
CA LEU A 245 -6.50 16.90 1.24
C LEU A 245 -5.70 18.11 1.68
N VAL A 246 -6.28 19.28 1.69
CA VAL A 246 -5.60 20.52 2.12
C VAL A 246 -6.52 21.34 3.00
N ARG A 247 -6.02 21.69 4.18
CA ARG A 247 -6.66 22.69 5.05
C ARG A 247 -5.99 24.02 4.82
N MET A 248 -6.70 24.92 4.14
CA MET A 248 -6.27 26.30 3.99
C MET A 248 -6.59 27.06 5.28
N LYS A 249 -5.71 27.95 5.70
CA LYS A 249 -5.96 28.85 6.83
C LYS A 249 -6.95 29.94 6.45
#